data_a5fdb8b1ef1c4e087d40188eff92d635
#
_entry.id   a5fdb8b1ef1c4e087d40188eff92d635
#
_cell.length_a   1.000
_cell.length_b   1.000
_cell.length_c   1.000
_cell.angle_alpha   90.00
_cell.angle_beta   90.00
_cell.angle_gamma   90.00
#
_symmetry.space_group_name_H-M   'P 1'
#
loop_
_entity.id
_entity.type
_entity.pdbx_description
1 polymer ?
#
loop_
_entity_poly.entity_id
_entity_poly.type
_entity_poly.pdbx_seq_one_letter_code
_entity_poly.pdbx_strand_id
1 'polypeptide(L)'
;MHIQTTVKFLQIFSLITLCSSTAAQQIDLSNQTWSSEVIRERGQAVIPLYDGWYPNEDGTKTICFGYFNMNTKQSFDIPVGDNNYLETDYPNIDLSTANIPTHFDPLPPAYRHIFCAFTVTVPDGFSTEHRITWHISSNRFSLSTPGKVIPPYILDEPESGGRGDLAPLVKLSPRDSGVRGRTGIHSAAMINAKVDESVPLQAWIEHPEDEVWVGWSHHSGPGDIQFDNKEAKIQPNEEETTVQA
;
A
#
# COMPACT_ATOMS: atom_id res chain seq x y z
N MET A 1 56.09 -24.93 -51.91
CA MET A 1 55.56 -25.47 -50.66
C MET A 1 55.57 -24.52 -49.44
N HIS A 2 56.14 -23.31 -49.56
CA HIS A 2 56.24 -22.35 -48.45
C HIS A 2 55.07 -21.34 -48.38
N ILE A 3 54.34 -21.11 -49.46
CA ILE A 3 53.26 -20.11 -49.51
C ILE A 3 52.00 -20.58 -48.76
N GLN A 4 51.64 -21.87 -48.77
CA GLN A 4 50.48 -22.39 -48.12
C GLN A 4 50.60 -22.42 -46.58
N THR A 5 51.81 -22.51 -46.04
CA THR A 5 52.03 -22.54 -44.58
C THR A 5 51.87 -21.13 -43.98
N THR A 6 52.27 -20.10 -44.70
CA THR A 6 52.20 -18.69 -44.27
C THR A 6 50.75 -18.20 -44.23
N VAL A 7 49.91 -18.62 -45.19
CA VAL A 7 48.48 -18.27 -45.25
C VAL A 7 47.68 -18.90 -44.07
N LYS A 8 48.04 -20.16 -43.72
CA LYS A 8 47.37 -20.82 -42.55
C LYS A 8 47.75 -20.16 -41.23
N PHE A 9 48.99 -19.69 -41.06
CA PHE A 9 49.42 -18.97 -39.87
C PHE A 9 48.74 -17.60 -39.76
N LEU A 10 48.57 -16.86 -40.86
CA LEU A 10 47.85 -15.60 -40.87
C LEU A 10 46.34 -15.77 -40.52
N GLN A 11 45.71 -16.85 -40.98
CA GLN A 11 44.32 -17.12 -40.67
C GLN A 11 44.11 -17.49 -39.20
N ILE A 12 45.03 -18.23 -38.60
CA ILE A 12 44.93 -18.58 -37.16
C ILE A 12 45.18 -17.34 -36.29
N PHE A 13 46.09 -16.45 -36.68
CA PHE A 13 46.32 -15.20 -35.94
C PHE A 13 45.12 -14.22 -36.05
N SER A 14 44.45 -14.16 -37.20
CA SER A 14 43.24 -13.36 -37.41
C SER A 14 42.03 -13.90 -36.60
N LEU A 15 41.93 -15.22 -36.41
CA LEU A 15 40.86 -15.81 -35.59
C LEU A 15 41.06 -15.56 -34.09
N ILE A 16 42.31 -15.52 -33.62
CA ILE A 16 42.61 -15.27 -32.21
C ILE A 16 42.37 -13.80 -31.85
N THR A 17 42.53 -12.87 -32.79
CA THR A 17 42.31 -11.43 -32.55
C THR A 17 40.82 -11.09 -32.53
N LEU A 18 39.94 -11.88 -33.14
CA LEU A 18 38.46 -11.69 -33.07
C LEU A 18 37.81 -12.22 -31.78
N CYS A 19 38.48 -13.09 -31.04
CA CYS A 19 37.96 -13.59 -29.74
C CYS A 19 38.29 -12.69 -28.55
N SER A 20 39.08 -11.65 -28.71
CA SER A 20 39.52 -10.79 -27.60
C SER A 20 38.66 -9.52 -27.42
N SER A 21 37.62 -9.32 -28.17
CA SER A 21 36.77 -8.12 -28.06
C SER A 21 35.42 -8.30 -27.39
N THR A 22 35.16 -9.45 -26.77
CA THR A 22 34.06 -9.59 -25.80
C THR A 22 34.57 -9.35 -24.38
N ALA A 23 35.16 -8.19 -24.13
CA ALA A 23 35.14 -7.66 -22.78
C ALA A 23 33.67 -7.37 -22.45
N ALA A 24 32.98 -8.33 -21.83
CA ALA A 24 31.74 -8.03 -21.16
C ALA A 24 32.02 -6.81 -20.28
N GLN A 25 31.34 -5.71 -20.53
CA GLN A 25 31.38 -4.59 -19.60
C GLN A 25 30.84 -5.12 -18.26
N GLN A 26 31.75 -5.54 -17.43
CA GLN A 26 31.47 -5.82 -16.05
C GLN A 26 31.15 -4.48 -15.43
N ILE A 27 29.85 -4.19 -15.26
CA ILE A 27 29.43 -3.03 -14.48
C ILE A 27 30.03 -3.24 -13.09
N ASP A 28 30.92 -2.36 -12.68
CA ASP A 28 31.47 -2.38 -11.33
C ASP A 28 30.36 -2.09 -10.32
N LEU A 29 29.83 -3.15 -9.74
CA LEU A 29 28.77 -3.09 -8.74
C LEU A 29 29.24 -2.52 -7.39
N SER A 30 30.56 -2.37 -7.19
CA SER A 30 31.10 -1.85 -5.94
C SER A 30 30.80 -0.36 -5.71
N ASN A 31 30.55 0.39 -6.79
CA ASN A 31 30.16 1.80 -6.77
C ASN A 31 28.66 2.02 -7.04
N GLN A 32 27.90 0.97 -7.29
CA GLN A 32 26.45 1.07 -7.34
C GLN A 32 25.89 0.89 -5.94
N THR A 33 25.58 1.97 -5.29
CA THR A 33 24.72 1.96 -4.12
C THR A 33 23.30 1.57 -4.55
N TRP A 34 23.10 0.28 -4.78
CA TRP A 34 21.79 -0.32 -4.79
C TRP A 34 21.33 -0.39 -3.34
N SER A 35 21.05 0.74 -2.76
CA SER A 35 20.37 0.74 -1.50
C SER A 35 18.89 0.64 -1.81
N SER A 36 18.22 -0.33 -1.23
CA SER A 36 16.76 -0.35 -1.11
C SER A 36 16.22 0.91 -0.40
N GLU A 37 17.10 1.76 0.06
CA GLU A 37 16.90 3.03 0.73
C GLU A 37 16.94 4.26 -0.20
N VAL A 38 17.12 4.11 -1.51
CA VAL A 38 16.97 5.25 -2.43
C VAL A 38 15.49 5.57 -2.59
N ILE A 39 14.98 6.17 -1.55
CA ILE A 39 13.67 6.78 -1.53
C ILE A 39 13.72 7.99 -2.45
N ARG A 40 12.88 8.01 -3.45
CA ARG A 40 12.77 9.14 -4.36
C ARG A 40 11.71 10.10 -3.88
N GLU A 41 11.97 11.39 -4.03
CA GLU A 41 11.02 12.41 -3.64
C GLU A 41 9.74 12.39 -4.49
N ARG A 42 9.90 12.14 -5.79
CA ARG A 42 8.83 12.22 -6.78
C ARG A 42 9.03 11.23 -7.93
N GLY A 43 7.97 11.01 -8.73
CA GLY A 43 8.05 10.25 -9.98
C GLY A 43 7.95 8.74 -9.80
N GLN A 44 7.66 8.26 -8.60
CA GLN A 44 7.46 6.84 -8.30
C GLN A 44 5.97 6.47 -8.34
N ALA A 45 5.70 5.18 -8.33
CA ALA A 45 4.34 4.65 -8.33
C ALA A 45 3.67 4.72 -6.95
N VAL A 46 2.35 4.74 -6.96
CA VAL A 46 1.53 4.18 -5.89
C VAL A 46 1.34 2.70 -6.21
N ILE A 47 1.71 1.83 -5.29
CA ILE A 47 1.66 0.37 -5.47
C ILE A 47 0.45 -0.17 -4.72
N PRO A 48 -0.56 -0.75 -5.40
CA PRO A 48 -1.66 -1.43 -4.74
C PRO A 48 -1.20 -2.73 -4.12
N LEU A 49 -1.71 -3.06 -2.95
CA LEU A 49 -1.39 -4.27 -2.21
C LEU A 49 -2.66 -5.05 -1.88
N TYR A 50 -2.53 -6.35 -1.83
CA TYR A 50 -3.50 -7.24 -1.22
C TYR A 50 -2.98 -7.66 0.14
N ASP A 51 -3.68 -7.24 1.20
CA ASP A 51 -3.25 -7.43 2.58
C ASP A 51 -3.77 -8.73 3.19
N GLY A 52 -4.83 -9.27 2.65
CA GLY A 52 -5.43 -10.50 3.13
C GLY A 52 -6.96 -10.44 3.18
N TRP A 53 -7.55 -11.39 3.86
CA TRP A 53 -9.00 -11.50 4.00
C TRP A 53 -9.38 -12.14 5.34
N TYR A 54 -10.60 -11.92 5.77
CA TYR A 54 -11.15 -12.59 6.97
C TYR A 54 -12.62 -12.98 6.75
N PRO A 55 -13.08 -14.08 7.40
CA PRO A 55 -14.47 -14.47 7.39
C PRO A 55 -15.32 -13.58 8.32
N ASN A 56 -16.54 -13.32 7.93
CA ASN A 56 -17.54 -12.64 8.76
C ASN A 56 -18.50 -13.65 9.40
N GLU A 57 -19.16 -13.26 10.48
CA GLU A 57 -20.11 -14.12 11.21
C GLU A 57 -21.33 -14.54 10.36
N ASP A 58 -21.70 -13.72 9.37
CA ASP A 58 -22.82 -13.97 8.46
C ASP A 58 -22.45 -14.88 7.27
N GLY A 59 -21.23 -15.42 7.24
CA GLY A 59 -20.70 -16.26 6.17
C GLY A 59 -20.12 -15.50 4.99
N THR A 60 -20.27 -14.20 4.91
CA THR A 60 -19.54 -13.39 3.92
C THR A 60 -18.05 -13.33 4.25
N LYS A 61 -17.25 -12.81 3.33
CA LYS A 61 -15.80 -12.66 3.52
C LYS A 61 -15.41 -11.22 3.19
N THR A 62 -14.48 -10.67 3.94
CA THR A 62 -13.97 -9.31 3.70
C THR A 62 -12.53 -9.38 3.21
N ILE A 63 -12.28 -8.80 2.04
CA ILE A 63 -10.97 -8.69 1.42
C ILE A 63 -10.40 -7.31 1.74
N CYS A 64 -9.17 -7.25 2.26
CA CYS A 64 -8.45 -6.03 2.58
C CYS A 64 -7.45 -5.67 1.47
N PHE A 65 -7.46 -4.40 1.08
CA PHE A 65 -6.48 -3.81 0.19
C PHE A 65 -5.75 -2.65 0.87
N GLY A 66 -4.46 -2.61 0.69
CA GLY A 66 -3.60 -1.52 1.13
C GLY A 66 -2.77 -0.94 0.00
N TYR A 67 -1.88 -0.03 0.32
CA TYR A 67 -0.98 0.55 -0.68
C TYR A 67 0.32 1.07 -0.10
N PHE A 68 1.34 1.20 -0.97
CA PHE A 68 2.53 2.00 -0.77
C PHE A 68 2.52 3.22 -1.69
N ASN A 69 2.68 4.42 -1.15
CA ASN A 69 3.17 5.53 -1.95
C ASN A 69 4.71 5.54 -1.91
N MET A 70 5.36 5.28 -3.04
CA MET A 70 6.81 5.18 -3.13
C MET A 70 7.51 6.55 -3.16
N ASN A 71 6.75 7.64 -3.15
CA ASN A 71 7.29 9.00 -3.11
C ASN A 71 7.35 9.52 -1.68
N THR A 72 8.29 10.42 -1.40
CA THR A 72 8.40 11.07 -0.09
C THR A 72 7.85 12.50 -0.07
N LYS A 73 7.59 13.08 -1.24
CA LYS A 73 7.11 14.46 -1.39
C LYS A 73 6.04 14.62 -2.49
N GLN A 74 5.52 13.53 -3.04
CA GLN A 74 4.49 13.62 -4.07
C GLN A 74 3.22 12.93 -3.61
N SER A 75 2.16 13.71 -3.47
CA SER A 75 0.78 13.21 -3.36
C SER A 75 0.18 12.99 -4.73
N PHE A 76 -0.87 12.19 -4.78
CA PHE A 76 -1.65 11.94 -5.99
C PHE A 76 -3.13 12.04 -5.70
N ASP A 77 -3.85 12.68 -6.61
CA ASP A 77 -5.30 12.60 -6.71
C ASP A 77 -5.63 11.71 -7.90
N ILE A 78 -6.14 10.52 -7.62
CA ILE A 78 -6.52 9.51 -8.62
C ILE A 78 -7.98 9.13 -8.36
N PRO A 79 -8.93 9.87 -8.95
CA PRO A 79 -10.34 9.58 -8.79
C PRO A 79 -10.70 8.18 -9.24
N VAL A 80 -11.77 7.62 -8.68
CA VAL A 80 -12.35 6.36 -9.17
C VAL A 80 -12.75 6.51 -10.64
N GLY A 81 -12.31 5.58 -11.48
CA GLY A 81 -12.46 5.61 -12.94
C GLY A 81 -11.32 4.86 -13.62
N ASP A 82 -10.97 5.25 -14.84
CA ASP A 82 -10.01 4.52 -15.71
C ASP A 82 -8.63 4.29 -15.06
N ASN A 83 -8.24 5.15 -14.12
CA ASN A 83 -6.93 5.07 -13.45
C ASN A 83 -6.97 4.52 -12.02
N ASN A 84 -8.17 4.24 -11.48
CA ASN A 84 -8.35 3.73 -10.12
C ASN A 84 -9.70 3.00 -10.04
N TYR A 85 -9.68 1.68 -10.17
CA TYR A 85 -10.90 0.89 -10.22
C TYR A 85 -10.70 -0.54 -9.72
N LEU A 86 -11.83 -1.18 -9.40
CA LEU A 86 -11.90 -2.60 -9.09
C LEU A 86 -12.51 -3.37 -10.25
N GLU A 87 -12.01 -4.58 -10.45
CA GLU A 87 -12.51 -5.56 -11.39
C GLU A 87 -12.72 -6.89 -10.68
N THR A 88 -13.73 -7.66 -11.07
CA THR A 88 -13.95 -9.02 -10.56
C THR A 88 -14.40 -9.97 -11.65
N ASP A 89 -14.02 -11.24 -11.51
CA ASP A 89 -14.52 -12.35 -12.32
C ASP A 89 -15.74 -13.05 -11.70
N TYR A 90 -16.17 -12.61 -10.51
CA TYR A 90 -17.38 -13.14 -9.86
C TYR A 90 -18.61 -12.33 -10.27
N PRO A 91 -19.70 -12.98 -10.70
CA PRO A 91 -20.88 -12.28 -11.17
C PRO A 91 -21.65 -11.59 -10.01
N ASN A 92 -22.24 -10.44 -10.34
CA ASN A 92 -23.21 -9.73 -9.48
C ASN A 92 -22.67 -9.23 -8.13
N ILE A 93 -21.38 -8.90 -8.04
CA ILE A 93 -20.85 -8.10 -6.92
C ILE A 93 -20.96 -6.61 -7.28
N ASP A 94 -21.54 -5.84 -6.39
CA ASP A 94 -21.52 -4.39 -6.47
C ASP A 94 -20.23 -3.83 -5.86
N LEU A 95 -19.27 -3.52 -6.71
CA LEU A 95 -17.98 -2.95 -6.30
C LEU A 95 -18.05 -1.44 -6.04
N SER A 96 -19.17 -0.77 -6.38
CA SER A 96 -19.32 0.68 -6.18
C SER A 96 -19.43 1.09 -4.71
N THR A 97 -19.75 0.14 -3.85
CA THR A 97 -19.81 0.35 -2.40
C THR A 97 -18.45 0.35 -1.71
N ALA A 98 -17.39 -0.09 -2.41
CA ALA A 98 -16.04 -0.07 -1.88
C ALA A 98 -15.54 1.39 -1.75
N ASN A 99 -15.11 1.75 -0.55
CA ASN A 99 -14.54 3.08 -0.28
C ASN A 99 -13.07 3.14 -0.72
N ILE A 100 -12.84 3.11 -2.04
CA ILE A 100 -11.49 3.13 -2.61
C ILE A 100 -10.84 4.48 -2.32
N PRO A 101 -9.57 4.52 -1.84
CA PRO A 101 -8.85 5.77 -1.66
C PRO A 101 -8.66 6.48 -3.01
N THR A 102 -8.85 7.79 -3.02
CA THR A 102 -8.61 8.64 -4.20
C THR A 102 -7.49 9.64 -4.00
N HIS A 103 -7.05 9.81 -2.77
CA HIS A 103 -5.88 10.63 -2.42
C HIS A 103 -4.79 9.76 -1.78
N PHE A 104 -3.55 9.99 -2.18
CA PHE A 104 -2.40 9.17 -1.79
C PHE A 104 -1.25 10.08 -1.34
N ASP A 105 -1.20 10.36 -0.07
CA ASP A 105 -0.13 11.17 0.53
C ASP A 105 1.21 10.42 0.60
N PRO A 106 2.33 11.16 0.63
CA PRO A 106 3.59 10.61 1.07
C PRO A 106 3.48 10.09 2.51
N LEU A 107 3.92 8.88 2.71
CA LEU A 107 3.92 8.26 4.03
C LEU A 107 5.26 8.49 4.73
N PRO A 108 5.28 8.60 6.06
CA PRO A 108 6.50 8.65 6.84
C PRO A 108 7.42 7.47 6.53
N PRO A 109 8.75 7.62 6.57
CA PRO A 109 9.70 6.54 6.25
C PRO A 109 9.50 5.27 7.07
N ALA A 110 8.99 5.39 8.29
CA ALA A 110 8.69 4.26 9.17
C ALA A 110 7.38 3.53 8.77
N TYR A 111 6.49 4.21 8.06
CA TYR A 111 5.15 3.72 7.71
C TYR A 111 4.87 3.95 6.23
N ARG A 112 5.40 3.10 5.37
CA ARG A 112 5.17 3.21 3.92
C ARG A 112 3.97 2.46 3.42
N HIS A 113 3.43 1.59 4.25
CA HIS A 113 2.30 0.75 3.94
C HIS A 113 1.06 1.22 4.72
N ILE A 114 0.06 1.70 4.01
CA ILE A 114 -1.28 1.82 4.57
C ILE A 114 -1.93 0.46 4.45
N PHE A 115 -1.96 -0.24 5.56
CA PHE A 115 -2.52 -1.58 5.68
C PHE A 115 -4.05 -1.50 5.73
N CYS A 116 -4.73 -2.36 4.94
CA CYS A 116 -6.18 -2.45 4.89
C CYS A 116 -6.85 -1.06 4.69
N ALA A 117 -6.34 -0.29 3.72
CA ALA A 117 -6.82 1.06 3.42
C ALA A 117 -8.30 1.08 3.06
N PHE A 118 -8.79 0.03 2.41
CA PHE A 118 -10.22 -0.21 2.17
C PHE A 118 -10.51 -1.70 2.07
N THR A 119 -11.78 -2.03 2.15
CA THR A 119 -12.26 -3.41 2.13
C THR A 119 -13.32 -3.63 1.07
N VAL A 120 -13.42 -4.88 0.62
CA VAL A 120 -14.50 -5.36 -0.24
C VAL A 120 -15.13 -6.59 0.39
N THR A 121 -16.42 -6.53 0.71
CA THR A 121 -17.16 -7.69 1.20
C THR A 121 -17.68 -8.50 0.02
N VAL A 122 -17.41 -9.79 0.05
CA VAL A 122 -17.82 -10.76 -0.96
C VAL A 122 -18.74 -11.81 -0.37
N PRO A 123 -19.70 -12.36 -1.13
CA PRO A 123 -20.64 -13.36 -0.62
C PRO A 123 -19.96 -14.68 -0.26
N ASP A 124 -20.63 -15.54 0.51
CA ASP A 124 -20.14 -16.86 0.90
C ASP A 124 -19.72 -17.72 -0.30
N GLY A 125 -20.46 -17.65 -1.41
CA GLY A 125 -20.14 -18.37 -2.65
C GLY A 125 -18.86 -17.91 -3.38
N PHE A 126 -18.21 -16.83 -2.93
CA PHE A 126 -16.93 -16.40 -3.48
C PHE A 126 -15.81 -17.37 -3.05
N SER A 127 -15.31 -18.17 -3.99
CA SER A 127 -14.34 -19.22 -3.75
C SER A 127 -12.89 -18.76 -4.04
N THR A 128 -11.94 -19.66 -3.79
CA THR A 128 -10.51 -19.45 -4.10
C THR A 128 -10.22 -19.26 -5.59
N GLU A 129 -11.14 -19.64 -6.47
CA GLU A 129 -11.01 -19.46 -7.92
C GLU A 129 -11.26 -18.02 -8.36
N HIS A 130 -12.05 -17.29 -7.57
CA HIS A 130 -12.43 -15.91 -7.87
C HIS A 130 -11.44 -14.90 -7.31
N ARG A 131 -11.50 -13.69 -7.85
CA ARG A 131 -10.66 -12.56 -7.41
C ARG A 131 -11.37 -11.24 -7.57
N ILE A 132 -10.97 -10.31 -6.73
CA ILE A 132 -11.16 -8.88 -6.91
C ILE A 132 -9.79 -8.31 -7.27
N THR A 133 -9.68 -7.58 -8.35
CA THR A 133 -8.41 -6.96 -8.74
C THR A 133 -8.51 -5.45 -8.62
N TRP A 134 -7.63 -4.85 -7.84
CA TRP A 134 -7.51 -3.39 -7.77
C TRP A 134 -6.48 -2.91 -8.77
N HIS A 135 -6.87 -1.98 -9.62
CA HIS A 135 -6.05 -1.33 -10.63
C HIS A 135 -5.80 0.12 -10.26
N ILE A 136 -4.55 0.56 -10.34
CA ILE A 136 -4.17 1.94 -10.10
C ILE A 136 -3.09 2.38 -11.10
N SER A 137 -3.28 3.55 -11.68
CA SER A 137 -2.31 4.17 -12.59
C SER A 137 -1.84 5.50 -12.03
N SER A 138 -0.54 5.61 -11.80
CA SER A 138 0.10 6.83 -11.29
C SER A 138 1.41 7.09 -12.04
N ASN A 139 1.67 8.35 -12.38
CA ASN A 139 2.77 8.72 -13.27
C ASN A 139 2.71 7.92 -14.59
N ARG A 140 3.74 7.12 -14.90
CA ARG A 140 3.82 6.22 -16.06
C ARG A 140 3.57 4.75 -15.72
N PHE A 141 3.19 4.46 -14.49
CA PHE A 141 3.00 3.10 -14.01
C PHE A 141 1.51 2.76 -13.97
N SER A 142 1.17 1.59 -14.51
CA SER A 142 -0.14 0.96 -14.33
C SER A 142 0.10 -0.34 -13.61
N LEU A 143 -0.41 -0.44 -12.39
CA LEU A 143 -0.19 -1.57 -11.49
C LEU A 143 -1.53 -2.15 -11.06
N SER A 144 -1.52 -3.42 -10.71
CA SER A 144 -2.71 -4.07 -10.18
C SER A 144 -2.34 -5.15 -9.18
N THR A 145 -3.25 -5.41 -8.26
CA THR A 145 -3.13 -6.50 -7.28
C THR A 145 -4.42 -7.29 -7.19
N PRO A 146 -4.36 -8.63 -7.33
CA PRO A 146 -5.52 -9.49 -7.14
C PRO A 146 -5.67 -9.88 -5.66
N GLY A 147 -6.84 -9.64 -5.08
CA GLY A 147 -7.26 -10.16 -3.78
C GLY A 147 -8.06 -11.47 -3.95
N LYS A 148 -7.74 -12.49 -3.15
CA LYS A 148 -8.34 -13.82 -3.19
C LYS A 148 -8.58 -14.36 -1.79
N VAL A 149 -9.64 -15.12 -1.60
CA VAL A 149 -9.93 -15.80 -0.33
C VAL A 149 -9.19 -17.13 -0.21
N ILE A 150 -7.87 -17.09 -0.19
CA ILE A 150 -7.01 -18.28 -0.08
C ILE A 150 -6.38 -18.40 1.32
N PRO A 151 -6.23 -19.62 1.86
CA PRO A 151 -5.81 -19.86 3.24
C PRO A 151 -4.52 -19.15 3.69
N PRO A 152 -3.45 -19.05 2.88
CA PRO A 152 -2.21 -18.38 3.31
C PRO A 152 -2.34 -16.89 3.61
N TYR A 153 -3.44 -16.27 3.18
CA TYR A 153 -3.70 -14.83 3.37
C TYR A 153 -4.87 -14.55 4.30
N ILE A 154 -5.32 -15.56 5.05
CA ILE A 154 -6.34 -15.34 6.07
C ILE A 154 -5.77 -14.49 7.20
N LEU A 155 -6.57 -13.52 7.63
CA LEU A 155 -6.25 -12.67 8.77
C LEU A 155 -6.95 -13.29 9.98
N ASP A 156 -6.30 -14.29 10.58
CA ASP A 156 -6.90 -15.16 11.60
C ASP A 156 -7.22 -14.44 12.91
N GLU A 157 -6.51 -13.35 13.19
CA GLU A 157 -6.65 -12.59 14.42
C GLU A 157 -6.94 -11.13 14.10
N PRO A 158 -8.20 -10.77 13.82
CA PRO A 158 -8.57 -9.39 13.48
C PRO A 158 -8.24 -8.40 14.61
N GLU A 159 -8.17 -8.87 15.85
CA GLU A 159 -7.83 -8.04 17.01
C GLU A 159 -6.32 -7.90 17.24
N SER A 160 -5.49 -8.70 16.57
CA SER A 160 -4.03 -8.66 16.74
C SER A 160 -3.37 -7.64 15.83
N GLY A 161 -2.22 -7.14 16.25
CA GLY A 161 -1.34 -6.28 15.46
C GLY A 161 -0.60 -7.00 14.32
N GLY A 162 -0.83 -8.31 14.15
CA GLY A 162 -0.23 -9.13 13.08
C GLY A 162 1.05 -9.86 13.44
N ARG A 163 1.50 -9.78 14.70
CA ARG A 163 2.65 -10.52 15.26
C ARG A 163 2.34 -11.20 16.60
N GLY A 164 1.06 -11.36 16.92
CA GLY A 164 0.61 -11.82 18.23
C GLY A 164 0.54 -10.72 19.28
N ASP A 165 0.85 -9.47 18.90
CA ASP A 165 0.71 -8.31 19.79
C ASP A 165 -0.74 -7.83 19.80
N LEU A 166 -1.18 -7.28 20.91
CA LEU A 166 -2.50 -6.70 21.02
C LEU A 166 -2.60 -5.46 20.13
N ALA A 167 -3.63 -5.37 19.29
CA ALA A 167 -3.87 -4.15 18.52
C ALA A 167 -4.39 -3.02 19.44
N PRO A 168 -4.07 -1.76 19.11
CA PRO A 168 -4.66 -0.61 19.82
C PRO A 168 -6.18 -0.63 19.76
N LEU A 169 -6.83 -0.22 20.85
CA LEU A 169 -8.27 0.06 20.86
C LEU A 169 -8.49 1.47 20.32
N VAL A 170 -9.31 1.58 19.28
CA VAL A 170 -9.64 2.85 18.64
C VAL A 170 -11.11 3.17 18.85
N LYS A 171 -11.42 4.40 19.24
CA LYS A 171 -12.77 4.94 19.40
C LYS A 171 -12.84 6.29 18.67
N LEU A 172 -13.99 6.61 18.10
CA LEU A 172 -14.26 7.93 17.50
C LEU A 172 -15.14 8.79 18.42
N SER A 173 -15.55 8.25 19.56
CA SER A 173 -16.20 8.96 20.65
C SER A 173 -15.77 8.33 21.98
N PRO A 174 -15.61 9.08 23.07
CA PRO A 174 -15.23 8.52 24.37
C PRO A 174 -16.25 7.56 24.95
N ARG A 175 -17.48 7.55 24.39
CA ARG A 175 -18.57 6.65 24.84
C ARG A 175 -18.68 5.36 24.02
N ASP A 176 -17.92 5.25 22.93
CA ASP A 176 -17.92 4.06 22.10
C ASP A 176 -17.18 2.91 22.78
N SER A 177 -17.60 1.68 22.50
CA SER A 177 -16.88 0.48 22.94
C SER A 177 -15.49 0.36 22.29
N GLY A 178 -15.29 1.01 21.17
CA GLY A 178 -14.09 0.92 20.39
C GLY A 178 -13.98 -0.36 19.57
N VAL A 179 -13.00 -0.38 18.70
CA VAL A 179 -12.63 -1.53 17.84
C VAL A 179 -11.13 -1.76 17.92
N ARG A 180 -10.73 -3.03 18.03
CA ARG A 180 -9.34 -3.46 17.89
C ARG A 180 -9.13 -4.11 16.53
N GLY A 181 -7.93 -3.95 16.01
CA GLY A 181 -7.51 -4.65 14.81
C GLY A 181 -7.97 -4.05 13.49
N ARG A 182 -8.04 -4.89 12.48
CA ARG A 182 -8.02 -4.48 11.08
C ARG A 182 -9.37 -4.15 10.47
N THR A 183 -10.45 -4.47 11.16
CA THR A 183 -11.82 -4.19 10.68
C THR A 183 -12.09 -2.69 10.60
N GLY A 184 -11.39 -1.90 11.41
CA GLY A 184 -11.55 -0.46 11.44
C GLY A 184 -12.90 0.00 12.00
N ILE A 185 -13.08 1.30 12.07
CA ILE A 185 -14.34 1.95 12.42
C ILE A 185 -14.83 2.71 11.19
N HIS A 186 -16.04 2.39 10.75
CA HIS A 186 -16.75 3.17 9.74
C HIS A 186 -17.69 4.13 10.44
N SER A 187 -17.29 5.39 10.57
CA SER A 187 -18.14 6.41 11.17
C SER A 187 -19.24 6.83 10.21
N ALA A 188 -20.48 6.80 10.69
CA ALA A 188 -21.61 7.42 9.99
C ALA A 188 -21.73 8.92 10.31
N ALA A 189 -20.96 9.45 11.25
CA ALA A 189 -21.00 10.86 11.63
C ALA A 189 -20.31 11.71 10.57
N MET A 190 -21.05 12.66 10.00
CA MET A 190 -20.49 13.67 9.09
C MET A 190 -20.20 14.95 9.84
N ILE A 191 -19.02 15.48 9.69
CA ILE A 191 -18.63 16.80 10.17
C ILE A 191 -18.82 17.79 9.02
N ASN A 192 -19.66 18.79 9.22
CA ASN A 192 -19.84 19.85 8.24
C ASN A 192 -18.74 20.91 8.43
N ALA A 193 -17.95 21.11 7.40
CA ALA A 193 -16.88 22.11 7.36
C ALA A 193 -17.07 23.04 6.18
N LYS A 194 -16.49 24.24 6.25
CA LYS A 194 -16.35 25.14 5.12
C LYS A 194 -14.91 25.15 4.66
N VAL A 195 -14.72 25.44 3.38
CA VAL A 195 -13.37 25.64 2.83
C VAL A 195 -12.68 26.76 3.61
N ASP A 196 -11.40 26.58 3.91
CA ASP A 196 -10.58 27.47 4.72
C ASP A 196 -11.01 27.62 6.19
N GLU A 197 -11.84 26.74 6.70
CA GLU A 197 -12.21 26.66 8.11
C GLU A 197 -11.58 25.41 8.77
N SER A 198 -10.82 25.64 9.84
CA SER A 198 -10.19 24.54 10.58
C SER A 198 -11.22 23.74 11.37
N VAL A 199 -11.12 22.41 11.31
CA VAL A 199 -12.03 21.48 11.96
C VAL A 199 -11.25 20.53 12.87
N PRO A 200 -11.60 20.39 14.16
CA PRO A 200 -10.97 19.44 15.04
C PRO A 200 -11.42 18.01 14.71
N LEU A 201 -10.46 17.13 14.48
CA LEU A 201 -10.66 15.69 14.37
C LEU A 201 -10.14 15.03 15.64
N GLN A 202 -10.94 14.17 16.24
CA GLN A 202 -10.63 13.51 17.49
C GLN A 202 -10.72 12.01 17.37
N ALA A 203 -9.77 11.30 17.98
CA ALA A 203 -9.81 9.87 18.17
C ALA A 203 -9.28 9.54 19.58
N TRP A 204 -9.85 8.52 20.18
CA TRP A 204 -9.41 7.95 21.45
C TRP A 204 -8.75 6.61 21.14
N ILE A 205 -7.48 6.51 21.49
CA ILE A 205 -6.66 5.34 21.19
C ILE A 205 -5.95 4.92 22.47
N GLU A 206 -6.10 3.67 22.83
CA GLU A 206 -5.44 3.13 24.01
C GLU A 206 -4.70 1.83 23.70
N HIS A 207 -3.54 1.68 24.32
CA HIS A 207 -2.79 0.43 24.41
C HIS A 207 -2.23 0.26 25.82
N PRO A 208 -2.37 -0.92 26.45
CA PRO A 208 -1.97 -1.08 27.83
C PRO A 208 -0.45 -1.12 28.06
N GLU A 209 0.31 -1.54 27.07
CA GLU A 209 1.72 -1.85 27.23
C GLU A 209 2.65 -1.05 26.32
N ASP A 210 2.21 -0.70 25.09
CA ASP A 210 3.07 -0.13 24.07
C ASP A 210 2.70 1.31 23.68
N GLU A 211 3.70 2.08 23.25
CA GLU A 211 3.53 3.35 22.57
C GLU A 211 2.84 3.11 21.21
N VAL A 212 1.78 3.85 20.92
CA VAL A 212 1.03 3.76 19.68
C VAL A 212 1.31 4.95 18.80
N TRP A 213 1.57 4.69 17.53
CA TRP A 213 1.63 5.71 16.51
C TRP A 213 0.26 5.91 15.87
N VAL A 214 -0.15 7.18 15.76
CA VAL A 214 -1.38 7.61 15.12
C VAL A 214 -1.04 8.49 13.95
N GLY A 215 -1.54 8.14 12.76
CA GLY A 215 -1.39 8.94 11.56
C GLY A 215 -2.74 9.36 11.00
N TRP A 216 -2.86 10.63 10.62
CA TRP A 216 -4.00 11.17 9.90
C TRP A 216 -3.67 11.32 8.43
N SER A 217 -4.55 10.89 7.57
CA SER A 217 -4.36 10.99 6.12
C SER A 217 -5.67 11.31 5.41
N HIS A 218 -5.57 12.05 4.33
CA HIS A 218 -6.68 12.25 3.41
C HIS A 218 -6.92 10.93 2.66
N HIS A 219 -8.10 10.37 2.78
CA HIS A 219 -8.45 9.10 2.13
C HIS A 219 -9.07 9.32 0.75
N SER A 220 -10.05 10.19 0.67
CA SER A 220 -10.79 10.45 -0.57
C SER A 220 -11.47 11.81 -0.55
N GLY A 221 -11.83 12.29 -1.73
CA GLY A 221 -12.53 13.55 -1.92
C GLY A 221 -11.71 14.58 -2.70
N PRO A 222 -12.33 15.65 -3.16
CA PRO A 222 -11.66 16.70 -3.90
C PRO A 222 -10.91 17.67 -2.97
N GLY A 223 -9.80 18.24 -3.46
CA GLY A 223 -9.01 19.25 -2.78
C GLY A 223 -7.96 18.69 -1.82
N ASP A 224 -7.16 19.59 -1.28
CA ASP A 224 -6.09 19.27 -0.34
C ASP A 224 -6.55 19.51 1.10
N ILE A 225 -6.39 18.50 1.95
CA ILE A 225 -6.59 18.64 3.38
C ILE A 225 -5.22 18.87 4.03
N GLN A 226 -5.11 19.94 4.80
CA GLN A 226 -3.91 20.25 5.56
C GLN A 226 -4.14 19.94 7.03
N PHE A 227 -3.29 19.10 7.58
CA PHE A 227 -3.29 18.80 9.01
C PHE A 227 -2.20 19.64 9.70
N ASP A 228 -2.50 20.21 10.85
CA ASP A 228 -1.52 20.92 11.68
C ASP A 228 -0.47 19.95 12.25
N ASN A 229 -0.89 18.73 12.56
CA ASN A 229 -0.02 17.66 13.01
C ASN A 229 -0.55 16.30 12.49
N LYS A 230 0.05 15.77 11.42
CA LYS A 230 -0.35 14.51 10.81
C LYS A 230 -0.08 13.27 11.68
N GLU A 231 0.81 13.37 12.66
CA GLU A 231 1.30 12.24 13.43
C GLU A 231 1.31 12.55 14.91
N ALA A 232 0.90 11.60 15.69
CA ALA A 232 0.99 11.64 17.15
C ALA A 232 1.53 10.31 17.69
N LYS A 233 2.21 10.38 18.85
CA LYS A 233 2.57 9.23 19.65
C LYS A 233 1.76 9.27 20.92
N ILE A 234 1.12 8.18 21.23
CA ILE A 234 0.30 8.01 22.42
C ILE A 234 1.03 7.01 23.34
N GLN A 235 1.33 7.44 24.53
CA GLN A 235 2.00 6.59 25.52
C GLN A 235 1.02 5.57 26.11
N PRO A 236 1.50 4.44 26.64
CA PRO A 236 0.65 3.49 27.34
C PRO A 236 -0.24 4.17 28.38
N ASN A 237 -1.52 3.83 28.37
CA ASN A 237 -2.58 4.40 29.23
C ASN A 237 -2.95 5.88 28.96
N GLU A 238 -2.49 6.48 27.87
CA GLU A 238 -3.07 7.71 27.31
C GLU A 238 -4.21 7.35 26.36
N GLU A 239 -5.24 8.17 26.30
CA GLU A 239 -6.46 7.78 25.57
C GLU A 239 -6.84 8.73 24.45
N GLU A 240 -6.25 9.92 24.33
CA GLU A 240 -6.79 10.93 23.41
C GLU A 240 -5.73 11.53 22.49
N THR A 241 -6.11 11.67 21.21
CA THR A 241 -5.38 12.50 20.26
C THR A 241 -6.35 13.41 19.50
N THR A 242 -5.94 14.65 19.29
CA THR A 242 -6.68 15.65 18.51
C THR A 242 -5.75 16.26 17.47
N VAL A 243 -6.28 16.43 16.25
CA VAL A 243 -5.61 17.14 15.15
C VAL A 243 -6.56 18.17 14.58
N GLN A 244 -6.02 19.26 14.05
CA GLN A 244 -6.79 20.21 13.26
C GLN A 244 -6.59 19.90 11.76
N ALA A 245 -7.67 19.81 11.03
CA ALA A 245 -7.69 19.58 9.59
C ALA A 245 -8.27 20.80 8.84
#